data_c49ff073cd213178ae5f1880c2cad474
#
_entry.id   c49ff073cd213178ae5f1880c2cad474
#
_cell.length_a   1.000
_cell.length_b   1.000
_cell.length_c   1.000
_cell.angle_alpha   90.00
_cell.angle_beta   90.00
_cell.angle_gamma   90.00
#
_symmetry.space_group_name_H-M   'P 1'
#
loop_
_entity.id
_entity.type
_entity.pdbx_description
1 polymer ?
#
loop_
_entity_poly.entity_id
_entity_poly.type
_entity_poly.pdbx_seq_one_letter_code
_entity_poly.pdbx_strand_id
1 'polypeptide(L)'
;MSKPTRIVGRDPATGQGVALDCVGGRIASIGPAAIDDTTPFLSAGFVDLQVNGYAGHDLNAGVPDLETLEQLARHLLRTGVTSFAPTLITASEQSLCQALSGIAAAKRNSPLLAQMIGFVHVEGPSLDPADGPRGAHPLEHVRPPSIDEFARWQHAAEGMVGLVTLSPHYVEAPAYIRALNAQGVLVSIGHTGATPDQITAAVDAGASLSTHLGNGAASMLSRHPNFIWTQLSDDRLTASFIADGHHLPAATLKAMLRAKTLDNSILVSDAAALGGQPAGRYRSPIGGEVDVSADGRLSVAGTPYLAGAGHLLDRNIAYVIQASGISLAQALNLVTHNPGRFMGGRGVLAPGQRADVTLFSWAPGDDTLTVKDVFLGGKRVLA
;
A
#
# COMPACT_ATOMS: atom_id res chain seq x y z
N MET A 1 2.91 0.20 -34.96
CA MET A 1 3.93 -0.10 -33.94
C MET A 1 4.22 1.19 -33.19
N SER A 2 4.18 1.20 -31.84
CA SER A 2 4.55 2.38 -31.05
C SER A 2 6.03 2.68 -31.27
N LYS A 3 6.39 3.99 -31.35
CA LYS A 3 7.80 4.40 -31.43
C LYS A 3 8.55 3.84 -30.22
N PRO A 4 9.79 3.35 -30.40
CA PRO A 4 10.62 2.95 -29.25
C PRO A 4 10.89 4.18 -28.37
N THR A 5 10.80 3.97 -27.06
CA THR A 5 11.10 5.02 -26.06
C THR A 5 12.41 4.64 -25.36
N ARG A 6 13.33 5.58 -25.26
CA ARG A 6 14.56 5.42 -24.45
C ARG A 6 14.45 6.29 -23.21
N ILE A 7 14.61 5.65 -22.04
CA ILE A 7 14.55 6.31 -20.73
C ILE A 7 15.94 6.20 -20.12
N VAL A 8 16.51 7.33 -19.72
CA VAL A 8 17.87 7.40 -19.14
C VAL A 8 17.78 7.97 -17.74
N GLY A 9 18.57 7.42 -16.84
CA GLY A 9 18.69 7.90 -15.47
C GLY A 9 19.91 7.33 -14.75
N ARG A 10 20.04 7.69 -13.49
CA ARG A 10 21.09 7.23 -12.58
C ARG A 10 20.59 6.04 -11.78
N ASP A 11 21.33 4.96 -11.76
CA ASP A 11 21.06 3.79 -10.93
C ASP A 11 21.22 4.16 -9.43
N PRO A 12 20.20 3.93 -8.59
CA PRO A 12 20.26 4.29 -7.16
C PRO A 12 21.27 3.51 -6.32
N ALA A 13 21.68 2.33 -6.78
CA ALA A 13 22.62 1.45 -6.05
C ALA A 13 24.08 1.79 -6.38
N THR A 14 24.37 2.07 -7.64
CA THR A 14 25.74 2.23 -8.15
C THR A 14 26.10 3.68 -8.47
N GLY A 15 25.11 4.55 -8.65
CA GLY A 15 25.30 5.91 -9.13
C GLY A 15 25.65 6.01 -10.62
N GLN A 16 25.75 4.89 -11.34
CA GLN A 16 26.09 4.85 -12.77
C GLN A 16 24.87 5.18 -13.64
N GLY A 17 25.14 5.62 -14.86
CA GLY A 17 24.10 5.86 -15.85
C GLY A 17 23.54 4.57 -16.44
N VAL A 18 22.23 4.49 -16.50
CA VAL A 18 21.48 3.37 -17.06
C VAL A 18 20.45 3.87 -18.08
N ALA A 19 20.29 3.14 -19.19
CA ALA A 19 19.25 3.39 -20.18
C ALA A 19 18.35 2.15 -20.30
N LEU A 20 17.05 2.40 -20.42
CA LEU A 20 16.04 1.41 -20.76
C LEU A 20 15.54 1.69 -22.18
N ASP A 21 15.65 0.75 -23.08
CA ASP A 21 15.01 0.81 -24.38
C ASP A 21 13.66 0.06 -24.29
N CYS A 22 12.58 0.76 -24.57
CA CYS A 22 11.21 0.26 -24.37
C CYS A 22 10.49 0.14 -25.70
N VAL A 23 9.84 -1.02 -25.93
CA VAL A 23 9.05 -1.31 -27.13
C VAL A 23 7.75 -1.99 -26.72
N GLY A 24 6.63 -1.55 -27.27
CA GLY A 24 5.33 -2.17 -27.03
C GLY A 24 4.91 -2.17 -25.53
N GLY A 25 5.35 -1.17 -24.77
CA GLY A 25 5.03 -1.06 -23.35
C GLY A 25 5.92 -1.88 -22.41
N ARG A 26 6.93 -2.55 -22.94
CA ARG A 26 7.86 -3.40 -22.19
C ARG A 26 9.30 -2.95 -22.37
N ILE A 27 10.14 -3.26 -21.40
CA ILE A 27 11.59 -3.06 -21.46
C ILE A 27 12.14 -4.10 -22.44
N ALA A 28 12.77 -3.65 -23.52
CA ALA A 28 13.41 -4.51 -24.51
C ALA A 28 14.87 -4.80 -24.11
N SER A 29 15.60 -3.77 -23.64
CA SER A 29 16.98 -3.91 -23.18
C SER A 29 17.30 -2.91 -22.07
N ILE A 30 18.32 -3.23 -21.28
CA ILE A 30 18.92 -2.38 -20.26
C ILE A 30 20.42 -2.31 -20.56
N GLY A 31 20.98 -1.12 -20.58
CA GLY A 31 22.41 -0.92 -20.84
C GLY A 31 22.96 0.33 -20.18
N PRO A 32 24.28 0.53 -20.24
CA PRO A 32 24.91 1.71 -19.69
C PRO A 32 24.53 2.97 -20.51
N ALA A 33 24.52 4.12 -19.83
CA ALA A 33 24.29 5.42 -20.46
C ALA A 33 25.29 6.46 -19.94
N ALA A 34 25.64 7.42 -20.78
CA ALA A 34 26.33 8.61 -20.32
C ALA A 34 25.33 9.50 -19.55
N ILE A 35 25.74 10.00 -18.41
CA ILE A 35 24.97 10.88 -17.53
C ILE A 35 25.84 12.03 -17.03
N ASP A 36 25.19 13.06 -16.52
CA ASP A 36 25.80 14.18 -15.82
C ASP A 36 25.26 14.32 -14.39
N ASP A 37 25.71 15.31 -13.64
CA ASP A 37 25.34 15.52 -12.25
C ASP A 37 23.85 15.87 -12.07
N THR A 38 23.18 16.35 -13.11
CA THR A 38 21.76 16.73 -13.09
C THR A 38 20.83 15.57 -13.44
N THR A 39 21.38 14.46 -13.91
CA THR A 39 20.61 13.28 -14.33
C THR A 39 19.86 12.67 -13.14
N PRO A 40 18.52 12.53 -13.19
CA PRO A 40 17.71 12.01 -12.10
C PRO A 40 18.00 10.53 -11.84
N PHE A 41 17.70 10.06 -10.63
CA PHE A 41 17.64 8.63 -10.32
C PHE A 41 16.53 7.98 -11.14
N LEU A 42 16.77 6.73 -11.52
CA LEU A 42 15.84 5.88 -12.26
C LEU A 42 15.47 4.67 -11.40
N SER A 43 14.18 4.50 -11.14
CA SER A 43 13.62 3.34 -10.43
C SER A 43 12.49 2.73 -11.24
N ALA A 44 12.15 1.48 -10.95
CA ALA A 44 10.83 0.96 -11.28
C ALA A 44 9.76 1.85 -10.65
N GLY A 45 8.60 1.94 -11.27
CA GLY A 45 7.46 2.64 -10.70
C GLY A 45 7.03 2.02 -9.38
N PHE A 46 6.65 2.86 -8.42
CA PHE A 46 6.30 2.43 -7.08
C PHE A 46 4.97 1.66 -7.07
N VAL A 47 4.85 0.72 -6.14
CA VAL A 47 3.68 -0.16 -5.95
C VAL A 47 3.16 0.04 -4.54
N ASP A 48 1.91 0.50 -4.41
CA ASP A 48 1.26 0.75 -3.12
C ASP A 48 0.09 -0.22 -2.91
N LEU A 49 0.19 -1.10 -1.92
CA LEU A 49 -0.81 -2.15 -1.66
C LEU A 49 -1.98 -1.68 -0.77
N GLN A 50 -1.96 -0.42 -0.30
CA GLN A 50 -3.00 0.11 0.59
C GLN A 50 -3.17 1.61 0.41
N VAL A 51 -4.26 2.01 -0.28
CA VAL A 51 -4.62 3.40 -0.55
C VAL A 51 -6.12 3.58 -0.38
N ASN A 52 -6.54 4.31 0.67
CA ASN A 52 -7.95 4.57 1.01
C ASN A 52 -8.48 5.84 0.34
N GLY A 53 -7.58 6.72 -0.06
CA GLY A 53 -7.88 8.01 -0.68
C GLY A 53 -6.71 8.98 -0.55
N TYR A 54 -6.83 10.19 -1.12
CA TYR A 54 -5.87 11.29 -0.95
C TYR A 54 -6.44 12.60 -1.51
N ALA A 55 -6.01 13.75 -0.98
CA ALA A 55 -6.33 15.10 -1.46
C ALA A 55 -7.85 15.36 -1.65
N GLY A 56 -8.69 14.81 -0.77
CA GLY A 56 -10.13 14.93 -0.80
C GLY A 56 -10.85 13.83 -1.60
N HIS A 57 -10.12 12.97 -2.30
CA HIS A 57 -10.67 11.84 -3.05
C HIS A 57 -10.76 10.62 -2.13
N ASP A 58 -11.97 10.30 -1.67
CA ASP A 58 -12.24 9.25 -0.68
C ASP A 58 -12.88 8.03 -1.37
N LEU A 59 -12.27 6.86 -1.21
CA LEU A 59 -12.80 5.59 -1.74
C LEU A 59 -13.86 4.98 -0.83
N ASN A 60 -14.01 5.48 0.39
CA ASN A 60 -14.85 4.93 1.44
C ASN A 60 -16.05 5.83 1.81
N ALA A 61 -16.21 6.99 1.15
CA ALA A 61 -17.31 7.94 1.39
C ALA A 61 -18.59 7.62 0.59
N GLY A 62 -18.67 6.45 -0.02
CA GLY A 62 -19.79 6.06 -0.87
C GLY A 62 -19.34 5.20 -2.05
N VAL A 63 -19.98 5.39 -3.23
CA VAL A 63 -19.58 4.68 -4.45
C VAL A 63 -18.51 5.49 -5.17
N PRO A 64 -17.25 5.03 -5.22
CA PRO A 64 -16.21 5.74 -5.95
C PRO A 64 -16.55 5.80 -7.45
N ASP A 65 -16.57 6.99 -8.00
CA ASP A 65 -16.80 7.19 -9.43
C ASP A 65 -15.50 7.28 -10.22
N LEU A 66 -15.64 7.36 -11.55
CA LEU A 66 -14.50 7.43 -12.47
C LEU A 66 -13.62 8.66 -12.19
N GLU A 67 -14.21 9.82 -11.92
CA GLU A 67 -13.47 11.06 -11.71
C GLU A 67 -12.66 11.00 -10.42
N THR A 68 -13.26 10.57 -9.31
CA THR A 68 -12.57 10.36 -8.02
C THR A 68 -11.37 9.46 -8.16
N LEU A 69 -11.52 8.30 -8.82
CA LEU A 69 -10.44 7.34 -9.01
C LEU A 69 -9.35 7.85 -9.95
N GLU A 70 -9.70 8.57 -11.04
CA GLU A 70 -8.68 9.15 -11.94
C GLU A 70 -7.89 10.28 -11.27
N GLN A 71 -8.54 11.15 -10.50
CA GLN A 71 -7.84 12.20 -9.77
C GLN A 71 -6.92 11.61 -8.71
N LEU A 72 -7.37 10.61 -7.94
CA LEU A 72 -6.52 9.88 -7.01
C LEU A 72 -5.31 9.27 -7.73
N ALA A 73 -5.52 8.58 -8.85
CA ALA A 73 -4.44 7.99 -9.65
C ALA A 73 -3.44 9.04 -10.14
N ARG A 74 -3.89 10.25 -10.53
CA ARG A 74 -3.02 11.36 -10.91
C ARG A 74 -2.20 11.89 -9.74
N HIS A 75 -2.78 11.97 -8.53
CA HIS A 75 -2.00 12.31 -7.33
C HIS A 75 -0.92 11.26 -7.04
N LEU A 76 -1.25 9.98 -7.13
CA LEU A 76 -0.30 8.89 -6.94
C LEU A 76 0.83 8.92 -7.98
N LEU A 77 0.53 9.19 -9.25
CA LEU A 77 1.56 9.35 -10.29
C LEU A 77 2.55 10.47 -9.97
N ARG A 78 2.10 11.61 -9.43
CA ARG A 78 2.97 12.72 -9.05
C ARG A 78 3.99 12.36 -7.99
N THR A 79 3.76 11.30 -7.23
CA THR A 79 4.68 10.77 -6.22
C THR A 79 5.39 9.50 -6.66
N GLY A 80 5.29 9.13 -7.95
CA GLY A 80 6.00 8.00 -8.54
C GLY A 80 5.30 6.66 -8.45
N VAL A 81 4.08 6.60 -7.89
CA VAL A 81 3.29 5.37 -7.79
C VAL A 81 2.66 5.08 -9.14
N THR A 82 3.04 3.96 -9.74
CA THR A 82 2.52 3.48 -11.04
C THR A 82 1.53 2.34 -10.91
N SER A 83 1.45 1.76 -9.72
CA SER A 83 0.54 0.66 -9.43
C SER A 83 0.05 0.76 -7.99
N PHE A 84 -1.25 0.56 -7.77
CA PHE A 84 -1.83 0.60 -6.44
C PHE A 84 -3.01 -0.34 -6.28
N ALA A 85 -3.34 -0.64 -5.03
CA ALA A 85 -4.56 -1.33 -4.62
C ALA A 85 -5.50 -0.32 -3.97
N PRO A 86 -6.60 0.10 -4.63
CA PRO A 86 -7.68 0.80 -3.98
C PRO A 86 -8.14 0.00 -2.77
N THR A 87 -8.24 0.65 -1.60
CA THR A 87 -8.55 -0.03 -0.34
C THR A 87 -9.91 0.41 0.18
N LEU A 88 -10.76 -0.58 0.44
CA LEU A 88 -12.06 -0.39 1.06
C LEU A 88 -12.00 -0.94 2.49
N ILE A 89 -12.38 -0.10 3.46
CA ILE A 89 -12.39 -0.49 4.87
C ILE A 89 -13.73 -1.12 5.28
N THR A 90 -13.79 -1.57 6.51
CA THR A 90 -15.00 -2.11 7.15
C THR A 90 -16.24 -1.24 6.89
N ALA A 91 -17.25 -1.83 6.27
CA ALA A 91 -18.55 -1.21 6.00
C ALA A 91 -19.65 -2.27 5.93
N SER A 92 -20.91 -1.87 5.73
CA SER A 92 -21.97 -2.80 5.43
C SER A 92 -21.66 -3.60 4.16
N GLU A 93 -22.15 -4.82 4.03
CA GLU A 93 -21.98 -5.63 2.82
C GLU A 93 -22.49 -4.89 1.58
N GLN A 94 -23.65 -4.23 1.71
CA GLN A 94 -24.23 -3.45 0.62
C GLN A 94 -23.26 -2.33 0.16
N SER A 95 -22.70 -1.57 1.10
CA SER A 95 -21.77 -0.48 0.78
C SER A 95 -20.50 -1.01 0.14
N LEU A 96 -19.93 -2.12 0.66
CA LEU A 96 -18.76 -2.77 0.06
C LEU A 96 -19.04 -3.22 -1.37
N CYS A 97 -20.15 -3.91 -1.62
CA CYS A 97 -20.50 -4.36 -2.98
C CYS A 97 -20.70 -3.16 -3.94
N GLN A 98 -21.33 -2.08 -3.49
CA GLN A 98 -21.51 -0.88 -4.30
C GLN A 98 -20.17 -0.20 -4.62
N ALA A 99 -19.27 -0.05 -3.64
CA ALA A 99 -17.96 0.54 -3.86
C ALA A 99 -17.09 -0.33 -4.78
N LEU A 100 -17.09 -1.66 -4.60
CA LEU A 100 -16.41 -2.62 -5.46
C LEU A 100 -16.89 -2.52 -6.92
N SER A 101 -18.20 -2.43 -7.12
CA SER A 101 -18.80 -2.27 -8.45
C SER A 101 -18.39 -0.92 -9.09
N GLY A 102 -18.33 0.17 -8.29
CA GLY A 102 -17.85 1.48 -8.75
C GLY A 102 -16.41 1.43 -9.22
N ILE A 103 -15.52 0.80 -8.44
CA ILE A 103 -14.10 0.63 -8.82
C ILE A 103 -13.97 -0.22 -10.08
N ALA A 104 -14.73 -1.32 -10.19
CA ALA A 104 -14.73 -2.16 -11.38
C ALA A 104 -15.15 -1.40 -12.63
N ALA A 105 -16.26 -0.66 -12.55
CA ALA A 105 -16.76 0.17 -13.63
C ALA A 105 -15.75 1.26 -14.03
N ALA A 106 -15.15 1.95 -13.08
CA ALA A 106 -14.15 2.99 -13.34
C ALA A 106 -12.90 2.41 -14.03
N LYS A 107 -12.36 1.29 -13.53
CA LYS A 107 -11.21 0.62 -14.16
C LYS A 107 -11.50 0.19 -15.60
N ARG A 108 -12.70 -0.34 -15.87
CA ARG A 108 -13.10 -0.75 -17.22
C ARG A 108 -13.19 0.44 -18.19
N ASN A 109 -13.60 1.60 -17.70
CA ASN A 109 -13.84 2.80 -18.50
C ASN A 109 -12.62 3.74 -18.60
N SER A 110 -11.53 3.47 -17.88
CA SER A 110 -10.30 4.28 -17.87
C SER A 110 -9.07 3.49 -18.25
N PRO A 111 -8.41 3.81 -19.39
CA PRO A 111 -7.11 3.23 -19.73
C PRO A 111 -6.02 3.50 -18.68
N LEU A 112 -6.11 4.60 -17.93
CA LEU A 112 -5.19 4.94 -16.86
C LEU A 112 -5.38 3.97 -15.69
N LEU A 113 -6.61 3.86 -15.18
CA LEU A 113 -6.94 2.98 -14.06
C LEU A 113 -6.71 1.50 -14.40
N ALA A 114 -6.98 1.09 -15.63
CA ALA A 114 -6.69 -0.25 -16.11
C ALA A 114 -5.20 -0.60 -16.03
N GLN A 115 -4.32 0.38 -16.19
CA GLN A 115 -2.88 0.18 -16.07
C GLN A 115 -2.40 0.24 -14.60
N MET A 116 -2.98 1.10 -13.77
CA MET A 116 -2.50 1.36 -12.42
C MET A 116 -3.11 0.45 -11.36
N ILE A 117 -4.40 0.11 -11.44
CA ILE A 117 -5.05 -0.76 -10.45
C ILE A 117 -4.66 -2.21 -10.71
N GLY A 118 -3.93 -2.81 -9.76
CA GLY A 118 -3.58 -4.23 -9.82
C GLY A 118 -4.75 -5.12 -9.40
N PHE A 119 -5.25 -4.88 -8.20
CA PHE A 119 -6.41 -5.53 -7.58
C PHE A 119 -7.02 -4.56 -6.55
N VAL A 120 -8.14 -4.94 -5.92
CA VAL A 120 -8.76 -4.21 -4.80
C VAL A 120 -8.36 -4.90 -3.49
N HIS A 121 -8.00 -4.10 -2.50
CA HIS A 121 -7.78 -4.53 -1.13
C HIS A 121 -9.05 -4.27 -0.30
N VAL A 122 -9.58 -5.29 0.38
CA VAL A 122 -10.68 -5.15 1.35
C VAL A 122 -10.10 -5.33 2.75
N GLU A 123 -10.06 -4.26 3.53
CA GLU A 123 -9.54 -4.24 4.90
C GLU A 123 -10.70 -4.40 5.90
N GLY A 124 -10.81 -5.58 6.45
CA GLY A 124 -11.97 -6.00 7.23
C GLY A 124 -13.08 -6.56 6.33
N PRO A 125 -14.32 -6.60 6.79
CA PRO A 125 -14.88 -6.23 8.11
C PRO A 125 -14.54 -7.21 9.24
N SER A 126 -13.83 -8.30 8.98
CA SER A 126 -13.54 -9.36 9.95
C SER A 126 -12.33 -9.00 10.81
N LEU A 127 -12.41 -7.87 11.51
CA LEU A 127 -11.40 -7.33 12.41
C LEU A 127 -11.73 -7.61 13.87
N ASP A 128 -10.78 -7.41 14.77
CA ASP A 128 -11.03 -7.50 16.21
C ASP A 128 -11.90 -6.30 16.65
N PRO A 129 -13.07 -6.53 17.26
CA PRO A 129 -13.96 -5.45 17.67
C PRO A 129 -13.46 -4.63 18.86
N ALA A 130 -12.42 -5.08 19.56
CA ALA A 130 -11.89 -4.40 20.73
C ALA A 130 -11.31 -3.03 20.36
N ASP A 131 -11.39 -2.06 21.27
CA ASP A 131 -10.74 -0.78 21.14
C ASP A 131 -9.22 -0.97 21.02
N GLY A 132 -8.60 -0.16 20.17
CA GLY A 132 -7.20 -0.29 19.80
C GLY A 132 -7.02 -1.14 18.55
N PRO A 133 -7.21 -2.47 18.57
CA PRO A 133 -7.20 -3.30 17.37
C PRO A 133 -8.14 -2.80 16.28
N ARG A 134 -9.38 -2.50 16.61
CA ARG A 134 -10.38 -1.98 15.66
C ARG A 134 -9.96 -0.65 15.01
N GLY A 135 -9.25 0.19 15.73
CA GLY A 135 -8.86 1.51 15.22
C GLY A 135 -10.09 2.37 14.86
N ALA A 136 -10.04 3.04 13.71
CA ALA A 136 -11.12 3.90 13.21
C ALA A 136 -12.23 3.15 12.46
N HIS A 137 -12.18 1.82 12.37
CA HIS A 137 -13.23 1.04 11.69
C HIS A 137 -14.55 1.07 12.46
N PRO A 138 -15.72 1.22 11.78
CA PRO A 138 -17.03 1.29 12.43
C PRO A 138 -17.41 -0.06 13.07
N LEU A 139 -17.63 -0.04 14.38
CA LEU A 139 -17.90 -1.25 15.18
C LEU A 139 -19.16 -1.99 14.70
N GLU A 140 -20.19 -1.26 14.30
CA GLU A 140 -21.46 -1.80 13.85
C GLU A 140 -21.36 -2.67 12.58
N HIS A 141 -20.25 -2.58 11.88
CA HIS A 141 -20.00 -3.35 10.65
C HIS A 141 -18.96 -4.45 10.83
N VAL A 142 -18.30 -4.53 12.00
CA VAL A 142 -17.38 -5.63 12.32
C VAL A 142 -18.17 -6.94 12.48
N ARG A 143 -17.72 -7.99 11.78
CA ARG A 143 -18.40 -9.30 11.76
C ARG A 143 -17.45 -10.44 11.42
N PRO A 144 -17.81 -11.69 11.75
CA PRO A 144 -17.02 -12.86 11.36
C PRO A 144 -16.85 -12.99 9.83
N PRO A 145 -15.77 -13.64 9.36
CA PRO A 145 -15.55 -13.88 7.94
C PRO A 145 -16.58 -14.85 7.35
N SER A 146 -17.05 -14.55 6.14
CA SER A 146 -18.03 -15.34 5.40
C SER A 146 -17.60 -15.54 3.95
N ILE A 147 -17.51 -16.80 3.52
CA ILE A 147 -17.18 -17.14 2.13
C ILE A 147 -18.30 -16.73 1.17
N ASP A 148 -19.55 -16.81 1.59
CA ASP A 148 -20.70 -16.40 0.79
C ASP A 148 -20.71 -14.87 0.57
N GLU A 149 -20.35 -14.11 1.60
CA GLU A 149 -20.19 -12.66 1.49
C GLU A 149 -19.02 -12.32 0.56
N PHE A 150 -17.88 -12.98 0.71
CA PHE A 150 -16.74 -12.81 -0.17
C PHE A 150 -17.09 -13.11 -1.64
N ALA A 151 -17.87 -14.16 -1.90
CA ALA A 151 -18.33 -14.47 -3.26
C ALA A 151 -19.16 -13.33 -3.88
N ARG A 152 -20.00 -12.65 -3.06
CA ARG A 152 -20.74 -11.47 -3.52
C ARG A 152 -19.81 -10.28 -3.78
N TRP A 153 -18.77 -10.09 -2.96
CA TRP A 153 -17.74 -9.08 -3.25
C TRP A 153 -17.02 -9.34 -4.57
N GLN A 154 -16.59 -10.58 -4.80
CA GLN A 154 -15.93 -10.94 -6.07
C GLN A 154 -16.85 -10.75 -7.27
N HIS A 155 -18.14 -11.06 -7.12
CA HIS A 155 -19.11 -10.79 -8.18
C HIS A 155 -19.22 -9.27 -8.46
N ALA A 156 -19.38 -8.46 -7.43
CA ALA A 156 -19.48 -7.00 -7.54
C ALA A 156 -18.20 -6.37 -8.08
N ALA A 157 -17.04 -6.89 -7.69
CA ALA A 157 -15.73 -6.44 -8.13
C ALA A 157 -15.28 -7.00 -9.49
N GLU A 158 -16.10 -7.79 -10.19
CA GLU A 158 -15.70 -8.48 -11.42
C GLU A 158 -14.39 -9.31 -11.26
N GLY A 159 -14.23 -9.97 -10.08
CA GLY A 159 -13.05 -10.77 -9.77
C GLY A 159 -11.82 -10.00 -9.31
N MET A 160 -11.93 -8.70 -9.01
CA MET A 160 -10.77 -7.87 -8.70
C MET A 160 -10.35 -7.83 -7.23
N VAL A 161 -11.11 -8.41 -6.29
CA VAL A 161 -10.62 -8.48 -4.90
C VAL A 161 -9.42 -9.41 -4.86
N GLY A 162 -8.24 -8.86 -4.64
CA GLY A 162 -6.98 -9.63 -4.66
C GLY A 162 -6.26 -9.68 -3.31
N LEU A 163 -6.70 -8.86 -2.34
CA LEU A 163 -6.15 -8.84 -1.00
C LEU A 163 -7.27 -8.61 0.02
N VAL A 164 -7.29 -9.42 1.09
CA VAL A 164 -8.19 -9.23 2.23
C VAL A 164 -7.38 -9.17 3.51
N THR A 165 -7.61 -8.15 4.33
CA THR A 165 -7.08 -8.05 5.69
C THR A 165 -8.12 -8.50 6.70
N LEU A 166 -7.72 -9.38 7.61
CA LEU A 166 -8.58 -9.87 8.69
C LEU A 166 -7.82 -10.10 10.00
N SER A 167 -8.56 -10.18 11.09
CA SER A 167 -8.07 -10.66 12.38
C SER A 167 -8.33 -12.17 12.49
N PRO A 168 -7.33 -12.99 12.79
CA PRO A 168 -7.51 -14.44 12.86
C PRO A 168 -8.08 -14.95 14.18
N HIS A 169 -8.63 -14.09 15.03
CA HIS A 169 -9.26 -14.51 16.30
C HIS A 169 -10.59 -15.25 16.10
N TYR A 170 -11.21 -15.13 14.92
CA TYR A 170 -12.44 -15.86 14.59
C TYR A 170 -12.16 -17.34 14.33
N VAL A 171 -13.05 -18.21 14.81
CA VAL A 171 -12.92 -19.66 14.62
C VAL A 171 -12.98 -20.07 13.14
N GLU A 172 -13.67 -19.29 12.33
CA GLU A 172 -13.82 -19.50 10.89
C GLU A 172 -12.57 -19.07 10.09
N ALA A 173 -11.68 -18.27 10.67
CA ALA A 173 -10.58 -17.63 9.94
C ALA A 173 -9.68 -18.63 9.19
N PRO A 174 -9.22 -19.76 9.76
CA PRO A 174 -8.37 -20.69 9.01
C PRO A 174 -9.07 -21.32 7.79
N ALA A 175 -10.37 -21.61 7.89
CA ALA A 175 -11.14 -22.17 6.77
C ALA A 175 -11.36 -21.10 5.67
N TYR A 176 -11.69 -19.87 6.08
CA TYR A 176 -11.85 -18.74 5.20
C TYR A 176 -10.54 -18.41 4.44
N ILE A 177 -9.40 -18.35 5.14
CA ILE A 177 -8.07 -18.10 4.54
C ILE A 177 -7.76 -19.13 3.46
N ARG A 178 -7.95 -20.43 3.74
CA ARG A 178 -7.76 -21.49 2.74
C ARG A 178 -8.64 -21.32 1.52
N ALA A 179 -9.89 -20.94 1.72
CA ALA A 179 -10.84 -20.74 0.63
C ALA A 179 -10.49 -19.53 -0.26
N LEU A 180 -9.96 -18.46 0.32
CA LEU A 180 -9.46 -17.29 -0.43
C LEU A 180 -8.20 -17.64 -1.21
N ASN A 181 -7.23 -18.30 -0.58
CA ASN A 181 -6.00 -18.72 -1.24
C ASN A 181 -6.24 -19.66 -2.42
N ALA A 182 -7.21 -20.57 -2.30
CA ALA A 182 -7.60 -21.45 -3.41
C ALA A 182 -8.13 -20.68 -4.63
N GLN A 183 -8.56 -19.43 -4.45
CA GLN A 183 -8.99 -18.51 -5.51
C GLN A 183 -7.88 -17.53 -5.92
N GLY A 184 -6.65 -17.68 -5.41
CA GLY A 184 -5.53 -16.78 -5.69
C GLY A 184 -5.61 -15.42 -5.00
N VAL A 185 -6.45 -15.29 -3.96
CA VAL A 185 -6.59 -14.07 -3.16
C VAL A 185 -5.61 -14.10 -2.00
N LEU A 186 -4.83 -13.03 -1.86
CA LEU A 186 -3.89 -12.84 -0.77
C LEU A 186 -4.64 -12.55 0.54
N VAL A 187 -4.09 -13.07 1.63
CA VAL A 187 -4.64 -12.78 2.96
C VAL A 187 -3.57 -12.15 3.84
N SER A 188 -3.94 -11.04 4.46
CA SER A 188 -3.12 -10.28 5.39
C SER A 188 -3.72 -10.31 6.81
N ILE A 189 -2.88 -10.42 7.81
CA ILE A 189 -3.25 -10.33 9.22
C ILE A 189 -3.13 -8.87 9.65
N GLY A 190 -4.20 -8.28 10.16
CA GLY A 190 -4.20 -6.92 10.66
C GLY A 190 -5.35 -6.64 11.62
N HIS A 191 -5.30 -5.50 12.31
CA HIS A 191 -6.34 -5.06 13.24
C HIS A 191 -6.74 -6.16 14.23
N THR A 192 -5.75 -6.66 14.98
CA THR A 192 -5.90 -7.89 15.75
C THR A 192 -5.28 -7.83 17.13
N GLY A 193 -5.92 -8.52 18.08
CA GLY A 193 -5.35 -8.95 19.35
C GLY A 193 -5.22 -10.48 19.44
N ALA A 194 -5.18 -11.18 18.30
CA ALA A 194 -5.13 -12.64 18.24
C ALA A 194 -3.95 -13.24 19.01
N THR A 195 -4.15 -14.42 19.54
CA THR A 195 -3.07 -15.16 20.21
C THR A 195 -2.02 -15.67 19.22
N PRO A 196 -0.80 -15.98 19.67
CA PRO A 196 0.23 -16.59 18.82
C PRO A 196 -0.24 -17.83 18.08
N ASP A 197 -1.03 -18.70 18.73
CA ASP A 197 -1.56 -19.92 18.12
C ASP A 197 -2.54 -19.60 16.99
N GLN A 198 -3.38 -18.58 17.17
CA GLN A 198 -4.30 -18.11 16.11
C GLN A 198 -3.55 -17.50 14.93
N ILE A 199 -2.47 -16.73 15.18
CA ILE A 199 -1.59 -16.23 14.11
C ILE A 199 -0.95 -17.38 13.35
N THR A 200 -0.38 -18.36 14.07
CA THR A 200 0.24 -19.55 13.46
C THR A 200 -0.77 -20.34 12.62
N ALA A 201 -1.98 -20.57 13.14
CA ALA A 201 -3.04 -21.25 12.40
C ALA A 201 -3.47 -20.49 11.13
N ALA A 202 -3.46 -19.15 11.15
CA ALA A 202 -3.74 -18.34 9.98
C ALA A 202 -2.62 -18.45 8.92
N VAL A 203 -1.35 -18.42 9.34
CA VAL A 203 -0.20 -18.61 8.47
C VAL A 203 -0.20 -20.03 7.86
N ASP A 204 -0.46 -21.06 8.67
CA ASP A 204 -0.60 -22.45 8.19
C ASP A 204 -1.77 -22.63 7.22
N ALA A 205 -2.80 -21.78 7.32
CA ALA A 205 -3.91 -21.73 6.38
C ALA A 205 -3.58 -20.94 5.11
N GLY A 206 -2.44 -20.20 5.07
CA GLY A 206 -1.92 -19.50 3.90
C GLY A 206 -1.97 -17.97 3.98
N ALA A 207 -2.19 -17.37 5.15
CA ALA A 207 -1.93 -15.93 5.31
C ALA A 207 -0.46 -15.64 5.03
N SER A 208 -0.18 -14.64 4.19
CA SER A 208 1.16 -14.34 3.69
C SER A 208 1.64 -12.92 3.96
N LEU A 209 0.76 -12.06 4.48
CA LEU A 209 1.03 -10.66 4.75
C LEU A 209 0.64 -10.27 6.18
N SER A 210 1.30 -9.23 6.70
CA SER A 210 0.88 -8.49 7.90
C SER A 210 0.58 -7.06 7.50
N THR A 211 -0.63 -6.59 7.77
CA THR A 211 -1.09 -5.23 7.42
C THR A 211 -0.53 -4.25 8.44
N HIS A 212 0.17 -3.20 7.96
CA HIS A 212 0.77 -2.10 8.73
C HIS A 212 1.17 -2.49 10.16
N LEU A 213 2.02 -3.54 10.25
CA LEU A 213 2.38 -4.18 11.52
C LEU A 213 2.83 -3.19 12.58
N GLY A 214 2.24 -3.29 13.77
CA GLY A 214 2.44 -2.35 14.88
C GLY A 214 1.32 -1.32 15.02
N ASN A 215 0.43 -1.22 14.01
CA ASN A 215 -0.78 -0.40 14.05
C ASN A 215 -2.03 -1.28 14.14
N GLY A 216 -3.20 -0.70 14.44
CA GLY A 216 -4.40 -1.50 14.71
C GLY A 216 -4.16 -2.50 15.86
N ALA A 217 -3.62 -2.02 16.97
CA ALA A 217 -3.19 -2.80 18.13
C ALA A 217 -3.69 -2.19 19.44
N ALA A 218 -3.89 -3.01 20.45
CA ALA A 218 -4.18 -2.53 21.79
C ALA A 218 -2.97 -1.75 22.35
N SER A 219 -3.23 -0.68 23.10
CA SER A 219 -2.20 0.12 23.78
C SER A 219 -1.44 -0.67 24.86
N MET A 220 -2.04 -1.73 25.38
CA MET A 220 -1.43 -2.66 26.33
C MET A 220 -1.46 -4.07 25.75
N LEU A 221 -0.29 -4.71 25.70
CA LEU A 221 -0.11 -6.07 25.22
C LEU A 221 0.52 -6.94 26.30
N SER A 222 0.24 -8.25 26.23
CA SER A 222 1.00 -9.24 27.01
C SER A 222 2.50 -9.07 26.71
N ARG A 223 3.33 -9.12 27.77
CA ARG A 223 4.78 -8.96 27.61
C ARG A 223 5.33 -9.99 26.61
N HIS A 224 5.05 -11.25 26.85
CA HIS A 224 5.44 -12.39 26.03
C HIS A 224 4.46 -13.56 26.29
N PRO A 225 4.00 -14.26 25.23
CA PRO A 225 4.08 -13.88 23.83
C PRO A 225 2.98 -12.85 23.46
N ASN A 226 3.12 -12.21 22.29
CA ASN A 226 2.06 -11.40 21.69
C ASN A 226 2.11 -11.46 20.16
N PHE A 227 1.07 -11.00 19.51
CA PHE A 227 0.91 -11.09 18.06
C PHE A 227 1.97 -10.30 17.25
N ILE A 228 2.58 -9.26 17.81
CA ILE A 228 3.62 -8.50 17.10
C ILE A 228 4.87 -9.35 16.95
N TRP A 229 5.35 -9.96 18.04
CA TRP A 229 6.53 -10.82 18.00
C TRP A 229 6.32 -12.06 17.13
N THR A 230 5.11 -12.66 17.21
CA THR A 230 4.78 -13.83 16.40
C THR A 230 4.82 -13.50 14.91
N GLN A 231 4.23 -12.37 14.48
CA GLN A 231 4.28 -11.95 13.07
C GLN A 231 5.68 -11.52 12.62
N LEU A 232 6.46 -10.86 13.48
CA LEU A 232 7.83 -10.47 13.15
C LEU A 232 8.75 -11.68 12.96
N SER A 233 8.56 -12.75 13.74
CA SER A 233 9.42 -13.94 13.71
C SER A 233 9.04 -14.99 12.67
N ASP A 234 7.85 -14.92 12.07
CA ASP A 234 7.43 -15.88 11.03
C ASP A 234 7.85 -15.41 9.63
N ASP A 235 8.85 -16.05 9.05
CA ASP A 235 9.43 -15.69 7.75
C ASP A 235 8.48 -15.92 6.56
N ARG A 236 7.36 -16.62 6.77
CA ARG A 236 6.32 -16.81 5.76
C ARG A 236 5.45 -15.57 5.57
N LEU A 237 5.46 -14.64 6.55
CA LEU A 237 4.76 -13.38 6.47
C LEU A 237 5.68 -12.28 5.93
N THR A 238 5.21 -11.52 4.96
CA THR A 238 5.79 -10.22 4.60
C THR A 238 5.01 -9.12 5.32
N ALA A 239 5.71 -8.27 6.08
CA ALA A 239 5.06 -7.20 6.84
C ALA A 239 5.02 -5.88 6.05
N SER A 240 3.85 -5.24 5.97
CA SER A 240 3.77 -3.85 5.55
C SER A 240 3.96 -2.90 6.73
N PHE A 241 4.54 -1.73 6.45
CA PHE A 241 4.78 -0.67 7.42
C PHE A 241 4.38 0.68 6.85
N ILE A 242 3.80 1.55 7.69
CA ILE A 242 3.55 2.95 7.38
C ILE A 242 4.75 3.73 7.92
N ALA A 243 5.57 4.30 7.03
CA ALA A 243 6.79 5.01 7.37
C ALA A 243 6.61 6.52 7.21
N ASP A 244 5.59 7.09 7.86
CA ASP A 244 5.23 8.51 7.78
C ASP A 244 5.75 9.36 8.95
N GLY A 245 6.41 8.72 9.93
CA GLY A 245 6.89 9.37 11.16
C GLY A 245 5.84 9.58 12.25
N HIS A 246 4.57 9.28 11.96
CA HIS A 246 3.45 9.43 12.90
C HIS A 246 2.96 8.08 13.43
N HIS A 247 2.90 7.06 12.57
CA HIS A 247 2.43 5.72 12.92
C HIS A 247 3.46 4.93 13.72
N LEU A 248 4.71 4.93 13.28
CA LEU A 248 5.80 4.23 13.96
C LEU A 248 6.94 5.19 14.29
N PRO A 249 7.34 5.29 15.58
CA PRO A 249 8.56 6.00 15.94
C PRO A 249 9.79 5.40 15.22
N ALA A 250 10.77 6.22 14.88
CA ALA A 250 11.96 5.81 14.14
C ALA A 250 12.66 4.57 14.73
N ALA A 251 12.82 4.53 16.06
CA ALA A 251 13.44 3.38 16.75
C ALA A 251 12.61 2.09 16.60
N THR A 252 11.28 2.18 16.65
CA THR A 252 10.37 1.06 16.48
C THR A 252 10.43 0.54 15.05
N LEU A 253 10.28 1.42 14.04
CA LEU A 253 10.38 1.05 12.63
C LEU A 253 11.71 0.38 12.32
N LYS A 254 12.83 0.96 12.80
CA LYS A 254 14.17 0.39 12.63
C LYS A 254 14.32 -1.00 13.24
N ALA A 255 13.79 -1.21 14.45
CA ALA A 255 13.83 -2.51 15.12
C ALA A 255 13.00 -3.55 14.37
N MET A 256 11.79 -3.18 13.93
CA MET A 256 10.89 -4.08 13.21
C MET A 256 11.44 -4.46 11.83
N LEU A 257 12.01 -3.51 11.07
CA LEU A 257 12.68 -3.80 9.79
C LEU A 257 13.87 -4.75 9.94
N ARG A 258 14.64 -4.62 11.02
CA ARG A 258 15.75 -5.54 11.32
C ARG A 258 15.25 -6.94 11.66
N ALA A 259 14.20 -7.03 12.49
CA ALA A 259 13.63 -8.31 12.89
C ALA A 259 12.97 -9.03 11.70
N LYS A 260 12.22 -8.29 10.87
CA LYS A 260 11.51 -8.84 9.71
C LYS A 260 12.40 -9.07 8.50
N THR A 261 13.56 -8.42 8.44
CA THR A 261 14.44 -8.29 7.30
C THR A 261 13.85 -7.41 6.17
N LEU A 262 14.71 -6.83 5.35
CA LEU A 262 14.25 -5.95 4.27
C LEU A 262 13.51 -6.73 3.18
N ASP A 263 13.90 -7.97 2.91
CA ASP A 263 13.29 -8.79 1.86
C ASP A 263 11.83 -9.20 2.20
N ASN A 264 11.52 -9.29 3.49
CA ASN A 264 10.17 -9.59 3.99
C ASN A 264 9.44 -8.34 4.52
N SER A 265 9.86 -7.16 4.09
CA SER A 265 9.25 -5.88 4.44
C SER A 265 8.78 -5.13 3.20
N ILE A 266 7.65 -4.45 3.32
CA ILE A 266 7.12 -3.53 2.31
C ILE A 266 6.68 -2.22 2.99
N LEU A 267 6.70 -1.11 2.25
CA LEU A 267 6.04 0.11 2.67
C LEU A 267 4.71 0.25 1.96
N VAL A 268 3.72 0.72 2.69
CA VAL A 268 2.41 1.15 2.17
C VAL A 268 2.17 2.59 2.63
N SER A 269 1.43 3.37 1.84
CA SER A 269 1.05 4.70 2.29
C SER A 269 -0.04 4.62 3.35
N ASP A 270 -0.99 3.73 3.17
CA ASP A 270 -2.26 3.73 3.93
C ASP A 270 -2.92 5.11 3.94
N ALA A 271 -2.73 5.83 2.81
CA ALA A 271 -3.18 7.20 2.68
C ALA A 271 -4.69 7.31 2.76
N ALA A 272 -5.17 8.27 3.54
CA ALA A 272 -6.59 8.58 3.69
C ALA A 272 -6.96 9.85 2.92
N ALA A 273 -8.24 10.05 2.65
CA ALA A 273 -8.76 11.16 1.84
C ALA A 273 -8.33 12.55 2.32
N LEU A 274 -8.14 12.72 3.63
CA LEU A 274 -7.69 13.99 4.22
C LEU A 274 -6.18 14.22 4.10
N GLY A 275 -5.40 13.22 3.69
CA GLY A 275 -3.99 13.39 3.35
C GLY A 275 -3.81 14.43 2.26
N GLY A 276 -2.79 15.29 2.40
CA GLY A 276 -2.54 16.38 1.46
C GLY A 276 -3.48 17.58 1.56
N GLN A 277 -4.48 17.56 2.45
CA GLN A 277 -5.33 18.71 2.73
C GLN A 277 -4.60 19.74 3.62
N PRO A 278 -4.96 21.04 3.54
CA PRO A 278 -4.45 22.05 4.46
C PRO A 278 -4.69 21.69 5.93
N ALA A 279 -3.84 22.19 6.83
CA ALA A 279 -4.05 22.01 8.26
C ALA A 279 -5.39 22.62 8.72
N GLY A 280 -6.15 21.86 9.51
CA GLY A 280 -7.49 22.26 9.95
C GLY A 280 -8.30 21.09 10.48
N ARG A 281 -9.55 21.39 10.85
CA ARG A 281 -10.51 20.37 11.29
C ARG A 281 -11.49 20.06 10.19
N TYR A 282 -11.69 18.77 9.91
CA TYR A 282 -12.54 18.24 8.86
C TYR A 282 -13.51 17.21 9.43
N ARG A 283 -14.63 17.03 8.74
CA ARG A 283 -15.53 15.91 8.99
C ARG A 283 -15.27 14.81 7.96
N SER A 284 -14.99 13.60 8.44
CA SER A 284 -14.74 12.44 7.61
C SER A 284 -15.76 11.33 7.92
N PRO A 285 -16.17 10.53 6.95
CA PRO A 285 -16.92 9.30 7.20
C PRO A 285 -16.16 8.34 8.13
N ILE A 286 -14.83 8.37 8.08
CA ILE A 286 -13.94 7.58 8.90
C ILE A 286 -13.39 8.46 10.04
N GLY A 287 -13.59 8.04 11.29
CA GLY A 287 -13.11 8.77 12.45
C GLY A 287 -13.94 9.99 12.88
N GLY A 288 -14.98 10.37 12.12
CA GLY A 288 -15.85 11.50 12.45
C GLY A 288 -15.17 12.85 12.26
N GLU A 289 -14.92 13.61 13.33
CA GLU A 289 -14.09 14.82 13.26
C GLU A 289 -12.61 14.45 13.29
N VAL A 290 -11.85 14.94 12.32
CA VAL A 290 -10.42 14.66 12.13
C VAL A 290 -9.65 15.97 12.05
N ASP A 291 -8.60 16.08 12.84
CA ASP A 291 -7.65 17.18 12.79
C ASP A 291 -6.49 16.83 11.85
N VAL A 292 -6.26 17.68 10.84
CA VAL A 292 -5.09 17.65 9.95
C VAL A 292 -4.07 18.65 10.50
N SER A 293 -2.89 18.17 10.86
CA SER A 293 -1.81 19.04 11.36
C SER A 293 -0.95 19.59 10.21
N ALA A 294 -0.12 20.59 10.50
CA ALA A 294 0.76 21.22 9.51
C ALA A 294 1.83 20.26 8.95
N ASP A 295 2.20 19.23 9.71
CA ASP A 295 3.13 18.18 9.30
C ASP A 295 2.45 16.96 8.67
N GLY A 296 1.13 17.06 8.37
CA GLY A 296 0.36 16.04 7.68
C GLY A 296 -0.17 14.91 8.55
N ARG A 297 -0.03 14.97 9.89
CA ARG A 297 -0.63 13.97 10.79
C ARG A 297 -2.15 14.11 10.77
N LEU A 298 -2.84 12.97 10.61
CA LEU A 298 -4.29 12.86 10.71
C LEU A 298 -4.66 12.23 12.05
N SER A 299 -5.47 12.92 12.86
CA SER A 299 -5.90 12.38 14.16
C SER A 299 -7.39 12.58 14.40
N VAL A 300 -8.03 11.59 15.02
CA VAL A 300 -9.41 11.72 15.48
C VAL A 300 -9.45 12.85 16.52
N ALA A 301 -10.30 13.86 16.29
CA ALA A 301 -10.30 15.08 17.08
C ALA A 301 -10.48 14.81 18.57
N GLY A 302 -9.61 15.41 19.38
CA GLY A 302 -9.64 15.26 20.85
C GLY A 302 -9.09 13.94 21.37
N THR A 303 -8.49 13.10 20.52
CA THR A 303 -7.88 11.81 20.88
C THR A 303 -6.44 11.71 20.38
N PRO A 304 -5.62 10.78 20.91
CA PRO A 304 -4.30 10.49 20.35
C PRO A 304 -4.34 9.56 19.11
N TYR A 305 -5.50 9.04 18.75
CA TYR A 305 -5.66 8.04 17.69
C TYR A 305 -5.50 8.64 16.29
N LEU A 306 -4.82 7.92 15.44
CA LEU A 306 -4.69 8.28 14.02
C LEU A 306 -5.93 7.89 13.24
N ALA A 307 -6.21 8.66 12.17
CA ALA A 307 -7.32 8.45 11.25
C ALA A 307 -6.79 8.22 9.82
N GLY A 308 -5.92 7.20 9.66
CA GLY A 308 -5.16 6.93 8.44
C GLY A 308 -3.91 7.79 8.31
N ALA A 309 -3.16 7.62 7.22
CA ALA A 309 -1.94 8.36 6.95
C ALA A 309 -2.17 9.56 6.02
N GLY A 310 -1.40 10.62 6.28
CA GLY A 310 -1.47 11.86 5.51
C GLY A 310 -0.41 11.98 4.40
N HIS A 311 0.52 11.01 4.30
CA HIS A 311 1.66 11.05 3.38
C HIS A 311 1.63 9.89 2.39
N LEU A 312 2.21 10.13 1.21
CA LEU A 312 2.38 9.12 0.16
C LEU A 312 3.80 8.52 0.21
N LEU A 313 4.06 7.53 -0.66
CA LEU A 313 5.30 6.73 -0.63
C LEU A 313 6.58 7.55 -0.85
N ASP A 314 6.53 8.67 -1.56
CA ASP A 314 7.69 9.57 -1.78
C ASP A 314 8.27 10.09 -0.46
N ARG A 315 7.43 10.45 0.50
CA ARG A 315 7.85 10.84 1.86
C ARG A 315 8.24 9.63 2.70
N ASN A 316 7.49 8.54 2.59
CA ASN A 316 7.75 7.30 3.34
C ASN A 316 9.15 6.74 3.00
N ILE A 317 9.57 6.82 1.73
CA ILE A 317 10.92 6.43 1.30
C ILE A 317 11.99 7.29 1.98
N ALA A 318 11.84 8.60 1.96
CA ALA A 318 12.80 9.51 2.61
C ALA A 318 12.88 9.25 4.11
N TYR A 319 11.71 9.13 4.77
CA TYR A 319 11.66 8.89 6.21
C TYR A 319 12.28 7.54 6.61
N VAL A 320 12.00 6.44 5.88
CA VAL A 320 12.58 5.14 6.25
C VAL A 320 14.10 5.12 6.14
N ILE A 321 14.68 5.85 5.18
CA ILE A 321 16.13 6.01 5.08
C ILE A 321 16.68 6.73 6.32
N GLN A 322 16.07 7.85 6.71
CA GLN A 322 16.49 8.64 7.88
C GLN A 322 16.33 7.83 9.18
N ALA A 323 15.19 7.15 9.36
CA ALA A 323 14.86 6.41 10.58
C ALA A 323 15.70 5.16 10.77
N SER A 324 15.98 4.41 9.69
CA SER A 324 16.63 3.09 9.79
C SER A 324 18.10 3.07 9.38
N GLY A 325 18.53 4.03 8.55
CA GLY A 325 19.89 4.11 8.00
C GLY A 325 20.13 3.15 6.83
N ILE A 326 19.08 2.66 6.17
CA ILE A 326 19.19 1.88 4.94
C ILE A 326 19.54 2.76 3.75
N SER A 327 20.10 2.19 2.69
CA SER A 327 20.41 2.94 1.47
C SER A 327 19.15 3.29 0.66
N LEU A 328 19.27 4.26 -0.27
CA LEU A 328 18.20 4.60 -1.21
C LEU A 328 17.73 3.37 -2.02
N ALA A 329 18.66 2.57 -2.53
CA ALA A 329 18.34 1.36 -3.28
C ALA A 329 17.53 0.33 -2.44
N GLN A 330 17.91 0.16 -1.16
CA GLN A 330 17.17 -0.71 -0.24
C GLN A 330 15.77 -0.17 0.05
N ALA A 331 15.63 1.14 0.28
CA ALA A 331 14.33 1.75 0.53
C ALA A 331 13.41 1.64 -0.70
N LEU A 332 13.95 1.80 -1.91
CA LEU A 332 13.20 1.63 -3.15
C LEU A 332 12.69 0.19 -3.32
N ASN A 333 13.44 -0.83 -2.92
CA ASN A 333 12.96 -2.22 -2.97
C ASN A 333 11.71 -2.44 -2.10
N LEU A 334 11.56 -1.71 -0.99
CA LEU A 334 10.38 -1.80 -0.11
C LEU A 334 9.10 -1.27 -0.75
N VAL A 335 9.20 -0.48 -1.83
CA VAL A 335 8.07 0.12 -2.56
C VAL A 335 8.02 -0.31 -4.03
N THR A 336 8.90 -1.18 -4.48
CA THR A 336 8.95 -1.66 -5.88
C THR A 336 8.93 -3.18 -5.94
N HIS A 337 10.09 -3.81 -5.91
CA HIS A 337 10.23 -5.27 -6.05
C HIS A 337 9.43 -6.04 -4.99
N ASN A 338 9.54 -5.65 -3.72
CA ASN A 338 8.92 -6.40 -2.63
C ASN A 338 7.39 -6.41 -2.71
N PRO A 339 6.66 -5.26 -2.77
CA PRO A 339 5.21 -5.26 -2.97
C PRO A 339 4.81 -5.78 -4.36
N GLY A 340 5.66 -5.61 -5.37
CA GLY A 340 5.42 -6.08 -6.73
C GLY A 340 5.26 -7.60 -6.84
N ARG A 341 5.89 -8.38 -5.94
CA ARG A 341 5.70 -9.83 -5.86
C ARG A 341 4.25 -10.22 -5.65
N PHE A 342 3.50 -9.39 -4.94
CA PHE A 342 2.08 -9.60 -4.63
C PHE A 342 1.15 -8.99 -5.69
N MET A 343 1.68 -8.20 -6.64
CA MET A 343 0.92 -7.52 -7.68
C MET A 343 1.40 -7.93 -9.09
N GLY A 344 1.50 -9.24 -9.33
CA GLY A 344 1.80 -9.79 -10.65
C GLY A 344 3.21 -9.47 -11.19
N GLY A 345 4.20 -9.30 -10.30
CA GLY A 345 5.59 -9.02 -10.67
C GLY A 345 5.84 -7.58 -11.14
N ARG A 346 5.00 -6.62 -10.74
CA ARG A 346 5.25 -5.19 -10.99
C ARG A 346 6.46 -4.69 -10.20
N GLY A 347 6.93 -3.49 -10.48
CA GLY A 347 8.04 -2.88 -9.75
C GLY A 347 9.41 -3.50 -10.04
N VAL A 348 9.59 -4.11 -11.21
CA VAL A 348 10.84 -4.76 -11.64
C VAL A 348 11.35 -4.18 -12.94
N LEU A 349 12.63 -3.76 -12.97
CA LEU A 349 13.31 -3.37 -14.20
C LEU A 349 14.11 -4.55 -14.74
N ALA A 350 13.53 -5.25 -15.72
CA ALA A 350 14.19 -6.33 -16.44
C ALA A 350 13.64 -6.44 -17.87
N PRO A 351 14.41 -6.98 -18.84
CA PRO A 351 13.90 -7.25 -20.17
C PRO A 351 12.62 -8.10 -20.13
N GLY A 352 11.62 -7.71 -20.92
CA GLY A 352 10.31 -8.34 -20.94
C GLY A 352 9.30 -7.82 -19.92
N GLN A 353 9.72 -7.13 -18.87
CA GLN A 353 8.83 -6.54 -17.88
C GLN A 353 8.15 -5.27 -18.39
N ARG A 354 7.05 -4.85 -17.74
CA ARG A 354 6.39 -3.59 -18.03
C ARG A 354 7.35 -2.43 -17.84
N ALA A 355 7.33 -1.47 -18.76
CA ALA A 355 8.15 -0.27 -18.67
C ALA A 355 7.46 0.81 -17.82
N ASP A 356 7.15 0.48 -16.56
CA ASP A 356 6.65 1.41 -15.56
C ASP A 356 7.87 1.93 -14.79
N VAL A 357 8.16 3.23 -14.96
CA VAL A 357 9.43 3.83 -14.50
C VAL A 357 9.16 5.18 -13.85
N THR A 358 9.88 5.45 -12.77
CA THR A 358 9.88 6.74 -12.09
C THR A 358 11.28 7.34 -12.12
N LEU A 359 11.37 8.58 -12.58
CA LEU A 359 12.57 9.43 -12.51
C LEU A 359 12.39 10.47 -11.41
N PHE A 360 13.37 10.60 -10.53
CA PHE A 360 13.29 11.51 -9.39
C PHE A 360 14.67 12.04 -8.98
N SER A 361 14.69 13.16 -8.27
CA SER A 361 15.87 13.64 -7.54
C SER A 361 15.65 13.48 -6.04
N TRP A 362 16.73 13.20 -5.33
CA TRP A 362 16.77 13.11 -3.88
C TRP A 362 18.22 13.24 -3.39
N ALA A 363 18.42 13.88 -2.28
CA ALA A 363 19.71 13.98 -1.58
C ALA A 363 19.54 13.60 -0.09
N PRO A 364 20.59 13.10 0.58
CA PRO A 364 20.56 12.86 2.01
C PRO A 364 20.12 14.12 2.78
N GLY A 365 19.04 13.97 3.57
CA GLY A 365 18.43 15.08 4.32
C GLY A 365 17.14 15.63 3.71
N ASP A 366 16.82 15.28 2.46
CA ASP A 366 15.51 15.62 1.89
C ASP A 366 14.39 14.80 2.56
N ASP A 367 13.27 15.47 2.86
CA ASP A 367 12.10 14.86 3.50
C ASP A 367 11.17 14.14 2.52
N THR A 368 11.41 14.26 1.22
CA THR A 368 10.62 13.65 0.15
C THR A 368 11.45 13.48 -1.12
N LEU A 369 11.04 12.56 -1.97
CA LEU A 369 11.58 12.46 -3.33
C LEU A 369 10.92 13.51 -4.23
N THR A 370 11.70 14.19 -5.06
CA THR A 370 11.16 15.09 -6.09
C THR A 370 11.01 14.34 -7.40
N VAL A 371 9.81 13.84 -7.69
CA VAL A 371 9.51 13.13 -8.93
C VAL A 371 9.60 14.09 -10.12
N LYS A 372 10.31 13.70 -11.17
CA LYS A 372 10.54 14.46 -12.40
C LYS A 372 9.69 13.95 -13.55
N ASP A 373 9.69 12.65 -13.73
CA ASP A 373 8.97 11.97 -14.81
C ASP A 373 8.45 10.63 -14.35
N VAL A 374 7.28 10.26 -14.89
CA VAL A 374 6.70 8.92 -14.69
C VAL A 374 6.29 8.35 -16.04
N PHE A 375 6.60 7.08 -16.24
CA PHE A 375 6.25 6.32 -17.43
C PHE A 375 5.37 5.13 -17.05
N LEU A 376 4.27 4.96 -17.79
CA LEU A 376 3.41 3.77 -17.75
C LEU A 376 3.51 3.05 -19.09
N GLY A 377 3.96 1.80 -19.07
CA GLY A 377 4.18 1.03 -20.30
C GLY A 377 5.07 1.78 -21.29
N GLY A 378 6.12 2.44 -20.82
CA GLY A 378 7.07 3.20 -21.64
C GLY A 378 6.53 4.52 -22.21
N LYS A 379 5.31 4.92 -21.87
CA LYS A 379 4.74 6.22 -22.25
C LYS A 379 4.86 7.19 -21.08
N ARG A 380 5.41 8.36 -21.34
CA ARG A 380 5.48 9.46 -20.36
C ARG A 380 4.06 9.92 -20.01
N VAL A 381 3.71 9.90 -18.72
CA VAL A 381 2.36 10.26 -18.21
C VAL A 381 2.41 11.44 -17.24
N LEU A 382 3.58 11.76 -16.73
CA LEU A 382 3.88 12.94 -15.97
C LEU A 382 5.13 13.59 -16.57
N ALA A 383 5.09 14.91 -16.70
CA ALA A 383 6.18 15.76 -17.13
C ALA A 383 6.26 16.98 -16.20
#